data_8d1c979098334700dcb105ddd1db8062
#
_entry.id   8d1c979098334700dcb105ddd1db8062
#
_cell.length_a   1.000
_cell.length_b   1.000
_cell.length_c   1.000
_cell.angle_alpha   90.00
_cell.angle_beta   90.00
_cell.angle_gamma   90.00
#
_symmetry.space_group_name_H-M   'P 1'
#
loop_
_entity.id
_entity.type
_entity.pdbx_description
1 polymer ?
#
loop_
_entity_poly.entity_id
_entity_poly.type
_entity_poly.pdbx_seq_one_letter_code
_entity_poly.pdbx_strand_id
1 'polypeptide(L)'
;MQTCWQCGRFQIDLAEPKIMGIVNLTPDSFSDGGRYIASLTVALNHAEQLLKDGADILDIGGESSRPGSAFVSPQEEWTRIEPVLRELITWNVPITVDTRRTWVMRQLLELQLADGINDIQALEDADAVALLAQHQDVGVCLMHMQGQPENMQHNPVYEDVVLEVGRYLQQRVQVCVQAGITRKRLMVDPGFGFGKTLEHNIALMQRFAGWQTLADCPALIGVSRKTMIGLLTAETDPKQRVAGSVVAAVAAVARGAAIVRVHDVRETRQGLQVWAALGTRVL
;
A
#
# COMPACT_ATOMS: atom_id res chain seq x y z
N MET A 1 20.04 6.03 -4.82
CA MET A 1 18.69 5.61 -4.35
C MET A 1 18.88 4.44 -3.39
N GLN A 2 17.99 4.31 -2.43
CA GLN A 2 17.94 3.16 -1.52
C GLN A 2 17.69 1.88 -2.31
N THR A 3 18.53 0.86 -2.12
CA THR A 3 18.46 -0.41 -2.86
C THR A 3 17.77 -1.53 -2.09
N CYS A 4 17.43 -1.32 -0.83
CA CYS A 4 16.70 -2.28 -0.02
C CYS A 4 15.72 -1.59 0.92
N TRP A 5 14.64 -2.29 1.29
CA TRP A 5 13.69 -1.88 2.31
C TRP A 5 13.79 -2.82 3.52
N GLN A 6 14.11 -2.27 4.69
CA GLN A 6 14.05 -3.00 5.96
C GLN A 6 12.59 -3.14 6.37
N CYS A 7 12.08 -4.35 6.39
CA CYS A 7 10.70 -4.68 6.68
C CYS A 7 10.65 -5.86 7.66
N GLY A 8 10.71 -5.55 8.95
CA GLY A 8 10.69 -6.53 10.05
C GLY A 8 11.82 -7.54 9.95
N ARG A 9 11.45 -8.79 9.82
CA ARG A 9 12.36 -9.96 9.67
C ARG A 9 13.14 -9.96 8.35
N PHE A 10 12.79 -9.08 7.38
CA PHE A 10 13.28 -9.12 6.01
C PHE A 10 14.02 -7.84 5.62
N GLN A 11 15.05 -8.03 4.78
CA GLN A 11 15.61 -6.96 3.97
C GLN A 11 15.19 -7.21 2.52
N ILE A 12 14.21 -6.43 2.04
CA ILE A 12 13.65 -6.60 0.72
C ILE A 12 14.53 -5.86 -0.28
N ASP A 13 15.15 -6.61 -1.19
CA ASP A 13 15.92 -6.04 -2.30
C ASP A 13 14.99 -5.34 -3.29
N LEU A 14 15.25 -4.07 -3.58
CA LEU A 14 14.50 -3.22 -4.49
C LEU A 14 15.18 -3.01 -5.84
N ALA A 15 16.22 -3.78 -6.15
CA ALA A 15 16.86 -3.75 -7.47
C ALA A 15 15.90 -4.19 -8.59
N GLU A 16 14.98 -5.10 -8.26
CA GLU A 16 13.86 -5.49 -9.12
C GLU A 16 12.53 -5.12 -8.47
N PRO A 17 11.51 -4.72 -9.26
CA PRO A 17 10.22 -4.32 -8.73
C PRO A 17 9.54 -5.48 -7.99
N LYS A 18 8.95 -5.20 -6.83
CA LYS A 18 8.23 -6.17 -6.01
C LYS A 18 6.72 -6.02 -6.16
N ILE A 19 6.02 -7.13 -5.99
CA ILE A 19 4.56 -7.18 -5.98
C ILE A 19 4.06 -7.40 -4.56
N MET A 20 3.27 -6.44 -4.06
CA MET A 20 2.58 -6.53 -2.80
C MET A 20 1.13 -6.94 -3.07
N GLY A 21 0.78 -8.17 -2.66
CA GLY A 21 -0.56 -8.73 -2.82
C GLY A 21 -1.50 -8.27 -1.71
N ILE A 22 -2.71 -7.85 -2.09
CA ILE A 22 -3.71 -7.30 -1.18
C ILE A 22 -4.58 -8.40 -0.58
N VAL A 23 -4.64 -8.48 0.75
CA VAL A 23 -5.54 -9.35 1.52
C VAL A 23 -6.51 -8.50 2.33
N ASN A 24 -7.69 -8.20 1.76
CA ASN A 24 -8.71 -7.41 2.44
C ASN A 24 -9.62 -8.31 3.29
N LEU A 25 -9.74 -7.99 4.59
CA LEU A 25 -10.55 -8.68 5.59
C LEU A 25 -11.81 -7.87 5.93
N THR A 26 -12.45 -7.29 4.92
CA THR A 26 -13.69 -6.54 5.09
C THR A 26 -14.93 -7.44 4.90
N PRO A 27 -16.08 -7.13 5.53
CA PRO A 27 -17.31 -7.94 5.41
C PRO A 27 -17.73 -8.22 3.96
N ASP A 28 -17.54 -7.24 3.06
CA ASP A 28 -17.85 -7.38 1.63
C ASP A 28 -16.95 -8.38 0.90
N SER A 29 -15.78 -8.67 1.46
CA SER A 29 -14.83 -9.63 0.89
C SER A 29 -15.17 -11.08 1.23
N PHE A 30 -16.04 -11.30 2.25
CA PHE A 30 -16.38 -12.62 2.79
C PHE A 30 -17.90 -12.77 2.98
N SER A 31 -18.70 -12.36 2.00
CA SER A 31 -20.17 -12.18 2.03
C SER A 31 -21.01 -13.46 2.19
N ASP A 32 -20.43 -14.59 2.47
CA ASP A 32 -21.19 -15.79 2.82
C ASP A 32 -21.26 -15.91 4.34
N GLY A 33 -22.36 -15.50 4.95
CA GLY A 33 -22.72 -15.43 6.36
C GLY A 33 -22.41 -16.66 7.24
N GLY A 34 -21.27 -17.25 7.11
CA GLY A 34 -20.81 -18.44 7.79
C GLY A 34 -19.56 -18.23 8.63
N ARG A 35 -19.75 -18.39 9.93
CA ARG A 35 -18.77 -18.78 10.96
C ARG A 35 -17.32 -18.29 10.78
N TYR A 36 -16.80 -17.60 11.78
CA TYR A 36 -15.43 -17.12 11.98
C TYR A 36 -14.31 -18.03 11.39
N ILE A 37 -14.38 -19.35 11.55
CA ILE A 37 -13.42 -20.32 11.02
C ILE A 37 -13.44 -20.37 9.48
N ALA A 38 -14.61 -20.24 8.86
CA ALA A 38 -14.71 -20.25 7.40
C ALA A 38 -14.08 -19.01 6.79
N SER A 39 -14.23 -17.83 7.42
CA SER A 39 -13.60 -16.58 6.96
C SER A 39 -12.09 -16.61 7.10
N LEU A 40 -11.54 -17.17 8.19
CA LEU A 40 -10.10 -17.35 8.38
C LEU A 40 -9.52 -18.26 7.27
N THR A 41 -10.13 -19.42 7.04
CA THR A 41 -9.66 -20.36 6.01
C THR A 41 -9.69 -19.72 4.61
N VAL A 42 -10.74 -18.96 4.28
CA VAL A 42 -10.82 -18.25 3.00
C VAL A 42 -9.72 -17.21 2.86
N ALA A 43 -9.43 -16.44 3.92
CA ALA A 43 -8.36 -15.45 3.94
C ALA A 43 -6.97 -16.08 3.75
N LEU A 44 -6.69 -17.18 4.45
CA LEU A 44 -5.43 -17.90 4.33
C LEU A 44 -5.25 -18.54 2.94
N ASN A 45 -6.31 -19.16 2.40
CA ASN A 45 -6.27 -19.71 1.04
C ASN A 45 -6.03 -18.61 -0.01
N HIS A 46 -6.64 -17.42 0.18
CA HIS A 46 -6.39 -16.29 -0.69
C HIS A 46 -4.95 -15.81 -0.60
N ALA A 47 -4.41 -15.65 0.61
CA ALA A 47 -3.01 -15.29 0.82
C ALA A 47 -2.05 -16.30 0.18
N GLU A 48 -2.30 -17.60 0.35
CA GLU A 48 -1.51 -18.66 -0.29
C GLU A 48 -1.58 -18.58 -1.82
N GLN A 49 -2.76 -18.30 -2.38
CA GLN A 49 -2.93 -18.12 -3.83
C GLN A 49 -2.13 -16.94 -4.34
N LEU A 50 -2.16 -15.78 -3.65
CA LEU A 50 -1.35 -14.61 -4.03
C LEU A 50 0.15 -14.93 -4.06
N LEU A 51 0.65 -15.73 -3.10
CA LEU A 51 2.04 -16.17 -3.09
C LEU A 51 2.35 -17.12 -4.27
N LYS A 52 1.47 -18.07 -4.55
CA LYS A 52 1.59 -18.97 -5.73
C LYS A 52 1.58 -18.20 -7.05
N ASP A 53 0.83 -17.10 -7.10
CA ASP A 53 0.74 -16.19 -8.24
C ASP A 53 1.95 -15.25 -8.35
N GLY A 54 2.83 -15.24 -7.34
CA GLY A 54 4.10 -14.51 -7.35
C GLY A 54 4.11 -13.21 -6.56
N ALA A 55 3.27 -13.04 -5.53
CA ALA A 55 3.44 -11.95 -4.58
C ALA A 55 4.76 -12.08 -3.81
N ASP A 56 5.47 -10.97 -3.64
CA ASP A 56 6.70 -10.89 -2.84
C ASP A 56 6.40 -10.48 -1.39
N ILE A 57 5.26 -9.80 -1.16
CA ILE A 57 4.82 -9.24 0.11
C ILE A 57 3.30 -9.44 0.20
N LEU A 58 2.77 -9.72 1.39
CA LEU A 58 1.33 -9.69 1.66
C LEU A 58 0.98 -8.46 2.47
N ASP A 59 -0.08 -7.74 2.07
CA ASP A 59 -0.56 -6.55 2.76
C ASP A 59 -2.00 -6.77 3.25
N ILE A 60 -2.15 -6.77 4.58
CA ILE A 60 -3.38 -7.18 5.26
C ILE A 60 -4.16 -5.96 5.73
N GLY A 61 -5.42 -5.80 5.30
CA GLY A 61 -6.27 -4.68 5.68
C GLY A 61 -7.58 -5.11 6.33
N GLY A 62 -7.92 -4.56 7.49
CA GLY A 62 -9.18 -4.79 8.22
C GLY A 62 -10.22 -3.68 8.04
N GLU A 63 -9.81 -2.50 7.60
CA GLU A 63 -10.66 -1.35 7.26
C GLU A 63 -10.65 -1.11 5.75
N SER A 64 -11.80 -0.80 5.17
CA SER A 64 -11.84 -0.35 3.78
C SER A 64 -11.47 1.13 3.69
N SER A 65 -10.43 1.45 2.95
CA SER A 65 -10.03 2.83 2.67
C SER A 65 -10.67 3.42 1.40
N ARG A 66 -11.66 2.73 0.82
CA ARG A 66 -12.39 3.22 -0.38
C ARG A 66 -13.20 4.48 -0.04
N PRO A 67 -13.38 5.41 -1.01
CA PRO A 67 -14.23 6.57 -0.82
C PRO A 67 -15.62 6.19 -0.31
N GLY A 68 -16.09 6.85 0.77
CA GLY A 68 -17.41 6.62 1.35
C GLY A 68 -17.54 5.32 2.16
N SER A 69 -16.45 4.61 2.46
CA SER A 69 -16.50 3.45 3.36
C SER A 69 -16.89 3.87 4.77
N ALA A 70 -17.67 3.02 5.44
CA ALA A 70 -18.06 3.24 6.81
C ALA A 70 -16.83 3.17 7.75
N PHE A 71 -16.87 4.01 8.78
CA PHE A 71 -15.88 3.97 9.86
C PHE A 71 -15.87 2.61 10.55
N VAL A 72 -14.67 2.09 10.78
CA VAL A 72 -14.43 0.86 11.55
C VAL A 72 -13.65 1.26 12.82
N SER A 73 -14.10 0.79 13.99
CA SER A 73 -13.37 1.05 15.23
C SER A 73 -12.03 0.30 15.25
N PRO A 74 -11.00 0.80 15.97
CA PRO A 74 -9.72 0.10 16.08
C PRO A 74 -9.87 -1.33 16.62
N GLN A 75 -10.81 -1.56 17.54
CA GLN A 75 -11.09 -2.88 18.13
C GLN A 75 -11.71 -3.83 17.10
N GLU A 76 -12.62 -3.32 16.27
CA GLU A 76 -13.23 -4.11 15.21
C GLU A 76 -12.20 -4.44 14.09
N GLU A 77 -11.39 -3.46 13.69
CA GLU A 77 -10.27 -3.67 12.76
C GLU A 77 -9.34 -4.78 13.29
N TRP A 78 -8.93 -4.68 14.56
CA TRP A 78 -8.10 -5.69 15.23
C TRP A 78 -8.71 -7.08 15.20
N THR A 79 -9.99 -7.20 15.58
CA THR A 79 -10.72 -8.48 15.61
C THR A 79 -10.72 -9.16 14.23
N ARG A 80 -10.72 -8.39 13.15
CA ARG A 80 -10.68 -8.92 11.78
C ARG A 80 -9.30 -9.42 11.39
N ILE A 81 -8.24 -8.67 11.75
CA ILE A 81 -6.87 -8.95 11.24
C ILE A 81 -6.09 -9.91 12.14
N GLU A 82 -6.24 -9.85 13.47
CA GLU A 82 -5.43 -10.62 14.41
C GLU A 82 -5.38 -12.12 14.11
N PRO A 83 -6.50 -12.82 13.89
CA PRO A 83 -6.48 -14.27 13.69
C PRO A 83 -5.72 -14.68 12.42
N VAL A 84 -5.85 -13.88 11.36
CA VAL A 84 -5.16 -14.13 10.10
C VAL A 84 -3.67 -13.85 10.25
N LEU A 85 -3.29 -12.78 10.93
CA LEU A 85 -1.90 -12.41 11.16
C LEU A 85 -1.15 -13.43 12.01
N ARG A 86 -1.79 -14.04 13.03
CA ARG A 86 -1.17 -15.09 13.84
C ARG A 86 -0.73 -16.30 13.02
N GLU A 87 -1.46 -16.63 11.97
CA GLU A 87 -1.09 -17.69 11.04
C GLU A 87 -0.04 -17.20 10.04
N LEU A 88 -0.29 -16.07 9.37
CA LEU A 88 0.58 -15.55 8.32
C LEU A 88 1.99 -15.20 8.80
N ILE A 89 2.14 -14.73 10.04
CA ILE A 89 3.47 -14.36 10.57
C ILE A 89 4.43 -15.56 10.70
N THR A 90 3.88 -16.77 10.73
CA THR A 90 4.68 -18.00 10.71
C THR A 90 5.20 -18.35 9.31
N TRP A 91 4.67 -17.74 8.26
CA TRP A 91 5.10 -17.96 6.90
C TRP A 91 6.38 -17.18 6.62
N ASN A 92 7.23 -17.72 5.76
CA ASN A 92 8.49 -17.07 5.37
C ASN A 92 8.26 -16.04 4.26
N VAL A 93 7.41 -15.05 4.51
CA VAL A 93 7.06 -13.95 3.61
C VAL A 93 6.88 -12.66 4.40
N PRO A 94 7.29 -11.49 3.87
CA PRO A 94 7.03 -10.21 4.53
C PRO A 94 5.52 -9.93 4.64
N ILE A 95 5.08 -9.58 5.86
CA ILE A 95 3.69 -9.23 6.18
C ILE A 95 3.63 -7.75 6.54
N THR A 96 2.92 -6.97 5.72
CA THR A 96 2.56 -5.58 6.07
C THR A 96 1.10 -5.51 6.47
N VAL A 97 0.76 -4.50 7.29
CA VAL A 97 -0.62 -4.24 7.69
C VAL A 97 -1.01 -2.83 7.27
N ASP A 98 -2.10 -2.74 6.49
CA ASP A 98 -2.74 -1.49 6.08
C ASP A 98 -3.60 -0.98 7.24
N THR A 99 -3.02 -0.09 8.05
CA THR A 99 -3.69 0.54 9.20
C THR A 99 -3.16 1.94 9.45
N ARG A 100 -4.08 2.84 9.84
CA ARG A 100 -3.81 4.23 10.23
C ARG A 100 -3.98 4.47 11.73
N ARG A 101 -4.21 3.41 12.52
CA ARG A 101 -4.57 3.50 13.93
C ARG A 101 -3.39 3.16 14.82
N THR A 102 -2.88 4.10 15.57
CA THR A 102 -1.76 3.88 16.50
C THR A 102 -2.06 2.76 17.51
N TRP A 103 -3.32 2.64 17.94
CA TRP A 103 -3.72 1.54 18.85
C TRP A 103 -3.54 0.16 18.19
N VAL A 104 -3.94 0.01 16.91
CA VAL A 104 -3.73 -1.24 16.15
C VAL A 104 -2.25 -1.49 15.92
N MET A 105 -1.49 -0.46 15.50
CA MET A 105 -0.03 -0.55 15.35
C MET A 105 0.63 -1.06 16.62
N ARG A 106 0.22 -0.56 17.80
CA ARG A 106 0.76 -1.00 19.10
C ARG A 106 0.52 -2.49 19.32
N GLN A 107 -0.69 -3.00 19.09
CA GLN A 107 -1.00 -4.43 19.22
C GLN A 107 -0.15 -5.29 18.29
N LEU A 108 0.01 -4.85 17.03
CA LEU A 108 0.85 -5.53 16.03
C LEU A 108 2.30 -5.66 16.48
N LEU A 109 2.85 -4.58 17.02
CA LEU A 109 4.27 -4.48 17.39
C LEU A 109 4.55 -5.23 18.71
N GLU A 110 3.70 -5.11 19.72
CA GLU A 110 3.82 -5.83 20.98
C GLU A 110 3.73 -7.34 20.79
N LEU A 111 2.88 -7.81 19.87
CA LEU A 111 2.71 -9.23 19.56
C LEU A 111 3.59 -9.72 18.39
N GLN A 112 4.39 -8.83 17.78
CA GLN A 112 5.28 -9.14 16.64
C GLN A 112 4.52 -9.78 15.46
N LEU A 113 3.34 -9.26 15.12
CA LEU A 113 2.44 -9.80 14.09
C LEU A 113 2.56 -9.11 12.73
N ALA A 114 3.48 -8.17 12.57
CA ALA A 114 3.73 -7.47 11.30
C ALA A 114 5.21 -7.17 11.11
N ASP A 115 5.67 -7.26 9.86
CA ASP A 115 7.01 -6.84 9.44
C ASP A 115 7.02 -5.36 9.03
N GLY A 116 5.87 -4.82 8.61
CA GLY A 116 5.73 -3.42 8.21
C GLY A 116 4.33 -2.87 8.40
N ILE A 117 4.25 -1.55 8.45
CA ILE A 117 3.01 -0.78 8.52
C ILE A 117 2.85 0.00 7.21
N ASN A 118 1.68 -0.15 6.56
CA ASN A 118 1.28 0.65 5.42
C ASN A 118 0.20 1.63 5.89
N ASP A 119 0.57 2.91 6.04
CA ASP A 119 -0.32 3.90 6.66
C ASP A 119 -0.75 4.98 5.67
N ILE A 120 -2.06 4.98 5.37
CA ILE A 120 -2.70 5.96 4.48
C ILE A 120 -2.69 7.40 5.02
N GLN A 121 -2.36 7.60 6.30
CA GLN A 121 -2.22 8.90 6.97
C GLN A 121 -0.78 9.26 7.32
N ALA A 122 0.21 8.50 6.82
CA ALA A 122 1.64 8.81 6.98
C ALA A 122 2.06 9.07 8.44
N LEU A 123 1.57 8.25 9.39
CA LEU A 123 1.81 8.36 10.83
C LEU A 123 1.37 9.70 11.45
N GLU A 124 0.26 10.28 10.96
CA GLU A 124 -0.32 11.49 11.56
C GLU A 124 -1.19 11.20 12.79
N ASP A 125 -1.60 9.96 13.01
CA ASP A 125 -2.31 9.60 14.24
C ASP A 125 -1.41 9.79 15.46
N ALA A 126 -2.00 10.20 16.58
CA ALA A 126 -1.26 10.56 17.79
C ALA A 126 -0.32 9.42 18.22
N ASP A 127 0.92 9.78 18.58
CA ASP A 127 1.98 8.88 19.05
C ASP A 127 2.48 7.82 18.04
N ALA A 128 1.94 7.75 16.83
CA ALA A 128 2.33 6.75 15.83
C ALA A 128 3.84 6.82 15.51
N VAL A 129 4.37 8.02 15.25
CA VAL A 129 5.81 8.21 15.00
C VAL A 129 6.66 7.77 16.18
N ALA A 130 6.28 8.17 17.41
CA ALA A 130 7.02 7.81 18.63
C ALA A 130 7.01 6.30 18.87
N LEU A 131 5.88 5.64 18.61
CA LEU A 131 5.74 4.19 18.70
C LEU A 131 6.67 3.49 17.70
N LEU A 132 6.62 3.86 16.41
CA LEU A 132 7.45 3.22 15.37
C LEU A 132 8.95 3.51 15.54
N ALA A 133 9.33 4.62 16.19
CA ALA A 133 10.72 4.93 16.50
C ALA A 133 11.33 3.96 17.54
N GLN A 134 10.52 3.38 18.41
CA GLN A 134 10.96 2.39 19.41
C GLN A 134 11.19 0.99 18.81
N HIS A 135 10.62 0.68 17.64
CA HIS A 135 10.71 -0.63 16.97
C HIS A 135 11.63 -0.52 15.75
N GLN A 136 12.91 -0.85 15.89
CA GLN A 136 13.97 -0.48 14.95
C GLN A 136 13.95 -1.21 13.59
N ASP A 137 13.23 -2.32 13.48
CA ASP A 137 13.25 -3.16 12.26
C ASP A 137 11.98 -3.04 11.41
N VAL A 138 10.87 -2.56 11.97
CA VAL A 138 9.56 -2.50 11.29
C VAL A 138 9.59 -1.51 10.12
N GLY A 139 9.22 -1.98 8.93
CA GLY A 139 9.09 -1.15 7.73
C GLY A 139 7.88 -0.22 7.81
N VAL A 140 7.95 0.92 7.14
CA VAL A 140 6.85 1.91 7.13
C VAL A 140 6.66 2.45 5.73
N CYS A 141 5.43 2.40 5.23
CA CYS A 141 5.00 3.12 4.03
C CYS A 141 4.16 4.33 4.44
N LEU A 142 4.58 5.51 4.03
CA LEU A 142 3.93 6.79 4.31
C LEU A 142 3.13 7.23 3.08
N MET A 143 1.79 7.26 3.18
CA MET A 143 0.96 7.66 2.04
C MET A 143 0.41 9.08 2.21
N HIS A 144 0.30 9.79 1.09
CA HIS A 144 -0.39 11.08 1.03
C HIS A 144 -1.89 10.91 0.77
N MET A 145 -2.69 11.51 1.61
CA MET A 145 -4.14 11.69 1.43
C MET A 145 -4.54 13.14 1.73
N GLN A 146 -5.45 13.72 0.93
CA GLN A 146 -6.11 14.97 1.29
C GLN A 146 -7.51 14.67 1.83
N GLY A 147 -7.82 15.15 3.04
CA GLY A 147 -9.08 14.86 3.73
C GLY A 147 -9.08 13.51 4.45
N GLN A 148 -10.24 12.91 4.61
CA GLN A 148 -10.46 11.60 5.25
C GLN A 148 -11.18 10.67 4.26
N PRO A 149 -11.09 9.33 4.39
CA PRO A 149 -11.73 8.40 3.45
C PRO A 149 -13.22 8.70 3.19
N GLU A 150 -13.94 9.18 4.20
CA GLU A 150 -15.36 9.49 4.12
C GLU A 150 -15.67 10.69 3.20
N ASN A 151 -14.75 11.66 3.10
CA ASN A 151 -15.00 12.94 2.41
C ASN A 151 -13.90 13.37 1.42
N MET A 152 -12.81 12.61 1.30
CA MET A 152 -11.63 12.97 0.50
C MET A 152 -11.91 13.28 -0.98
N GLN A 153 -13.01 12.79 -1.53
CA GLN A 153 -13.39 13.03 -2.93
C GLN A 153 -14.29 14.27 -3.11
N HIS A 154 -14.62 14.97 -2.01
CA HIS A 154 -15.40 16.20 -2.09
C HIS A 154 -14.50 17.37 -2.48
N ASN A 155 -14.39 17.62 -3.78
CA ASN A 155 -13.68 18.77 -4.34
C ASN A 155 -12.20 18.89 -3.90
N PRO A 156 -11.35 17.88 -4.16
CA PRO A 156 -9.92 17.99 -3.85
C PRO A 156 -9.26 19.07 -4.72
N VAL A 157 -8.53 20.00 -4.07
CA VAL A 157 -7.91 21.15 -4.73
C VAL A 157 -6.41 21.16 -4.48
N TYR A 158 -5.65 21.37 -5.53
CA TYR A 158 -4.18 21.57 -5.54
C TYR A 158 -3.83 22.70 -6.51
N GLU A 159 -2.84 23.50 -6.17
CA GLU A 159 -2.22 24.43 -7.14
C GLU A 159 -1.29 23.63 -8.09
N ASP A 160 -0.41 22.80 -7.54
CA ASP A 160 0.38 21.78 -8.25
C ASP A 160 0.44 20.50 -7.40
N VAL A 161 -0.39 19.52 -7.77
CA VAL A 161 -0.52 18.25 -7.04
C VAL A 161 0.83 17.51 -6.92
N VAL A 162 1.72 17.63 -7.91
CA VAL A 162 3.02 16.93 -7.91
C VAL A 162 3.96 17.54 -6.88
N LEU A 163 4.02 18.87 -6.83
CA LEU A 163 4.87 19.57 -5.87
C LEU A 163 4.32 19.47 -4.44
N GLU A 164 3.00 19.59 -4.27
CA GLU A 164 2.37 19.54 -2.94
C GLU A 164 2.48 18.14 -2.33
N VAL A 165 2.16 17.09 -3.09
CA VAL A 165 2.33 15.70 -2.66
C VAL A 165 3.79 15.39 -2.35
N GLY A 166 4.71 15.81 -3.22
CA GLY A 166 6.15 15.60 -3.01
C GLY A 166 6.66 16.28 -1.74
N ARG A 167 6.25 17.54 -1.47
CA ARG A 167 6.63 18.28 -0.25
C ARG A 167 6.02 17.67 1.01
N TYR A 168 4.77 17.24 0.95
CA TYR A 168 4.13 16.56 2.07
C TYR A 168 4.89 15.28 2.44
N LEU A 169 5.16 14.41 1.46
CA LEU A 169 5.90 13.17 1.70
C LEU A 169 7.31 13.45 2.22
N GLN A 170 8.00 14.45 1.66
CA GLN A 170 9.31 14.89 2.17
C GLN A 170 9.23 15.30 3.65
N GLN A 171 8.23 16.08 4.02
CA GLN A 171 8.03 16.50 5.41
C GLN A 171 7.76 15.31 6.32
N ARG A 172 6.89 14.37 5.90
CA ARG A 172 6.60 13.16 6.70
C ARG A 172 7.83 12.29 6.89
N VAL A 173 8.63 12.10 5.83
CA VAL A 173 9.93 11.41 5.91
C VAL A 173 10.87 12.11 6.89
N GLN A 174 10.97 13.45 6.85
CA GLN A 174 11.81 14.21 7.77
C GLN A 174 11.38 14.04 9.23
N VAL A 175 10.06 14.10 9.52
CA VAL A 175 9.50 13.86 10.85
C VAL A 175 9.90 12.48 11.37
N CYS A 176 9.76 11.45 10.56
CA CYS A 176 10.14 10.08 10.91
C CYS A 176 11.66 9.97 11.21
N VAL A 177 12.49 10.55 10.35
CA VAL A 177 13.96 10.51 10.52
C VAL A 177 14.40 11.26 11.76
N GLN A 178 13.82 12.43 12.05
CA GLN A 178 14.10 13.22 13.27
C GLN A 178 13.70 12.47 14.53
N ALA A 179 12.67 11.63 14.47
CA ALA A 179 12.27 10.77 15.58
C ALA A 179 13.13 9.51 15.74
N GLY A 180 14.11 9.27 14.84
CA GLY A 180 15.03 8.12 14.91
C GLY A 180 14.63 6.94 14.01
N ILE A 181 13.59 7.07 13.18
CA ILE A 181 13.24 6.04 12.18
C ILE A 181 14.24 6.14 11.02
N THR A 182 15.02 5.09 10.79
CA THR A 182 16.05 5.10 9.75
C THR A 182 15.42 5.10 8.35
N ARG A 183 16.02 5.81 7.38
CA ARG A 183 15.53 5.90 6.00
C ARG A 183 15.31 4.52 5.35
N LYS A 184 16.19 3.56 5.63
CA LYS A 184 16.09 2.20 5.10
C LYS A 184 14.75 1.48 5.42
N ARG A 185 14.02 1.96 6.41
CA ARG A 185 12.71 1.46 6.82
C ARG A 185 11.54 2.16 6.12
N LEU A 186 11.80 3.29 5.44
CA LEU A 186 10.75 4.16 4.90
C LEU A 186 10.52 3.91 3.41
N MET A 187 9.26 3.88 3.04
CA MET A 187 8.73 3.98 1.69
C MET A 187 7.67 5.07 1.62
N VAL A 188 7.36 5.54 0.42
CA VAL A 188 6.34 6.57 0.20
C VAL A 188 5.34 6.15 -0.88
N ASP A 189 4.06 6.54 -0.70
CA ASP A 189 2.99 6.38 -1.69
C ASP A 189 2.34 7.75 -1.95
N PRO A 190 2.26 8.23 -3.20
CA PRO A 190 1.57 9.50 -3.51
C PRO A 190 0.05 9.42 -3.31
N GLY A 191 -0.52 8.24 -3.04
CA GLY A 191 -1.92 8.04 -2.73
C GLY A 191 -2.85 8.28 -3.92
N PHE A 192 -2.67 7.54 -5.01
CA PHE A 192 -3.59 7.56 -6.14
C PHE A 192 -5.04 7.30 -5.70
N GLY A 193 -5.97 8.20 -6.08
CA GLY A 193 -7.38 8.07 -5.73
C GLY A 193 -7.75 8.53 -4.30
N PHE A 194 -6.80 9.03 -3.52
CA PHE A 194 -7.05 9.56 -2.17
C PHE A 194 -7.02 11.09 -2.17
N GLY A 195 -8.22 11.70 -2.21
CA GLY A 195 -8.35 13.16 -2.32
C GLY A 195 -7.73 13.71 -3.61
N LYS A 196 -8.02 13.10 -4.76
CA LYS A 196 -7.44 13.47 -6.06
C LYS A 196 -8.44 13.25 -7.19
N THR A 197 -8.52 14.21 -8.12
CA THR A 197 -9.29 14.05 -9.38
C THR A 197 -8.57 13.10 -10.33
N LEU A 198 -9.19 12.79 -11.48
CA LEU A 198 -8.55 12.01 -12.54
C LEU A 198 -7.28 12.72 -13.05
N GLU A 199 -7.38 14.02 -13.30
CA GLU A 199 -6.27 14.85 -13.81
C GLU A 199 -5.11 14.89 -12.81
N HIS A 200 -5.39 14.99 -11.49
CA HIS A 200 -4.37 14.92 -10.44
C HIS A 200 -3.65 13.56 -10.45
N ASN A 201 -4.39 12.46 -10.59
CA ASN A 201 -3.78 11.13 -10.68
C ASN A 201 -2.94 10.96 -11.95
N ILE A 202 -3.39 11.45 -13.09
CA ILE A 202 -2.63 11.44 -14.35
C ILE A 202 -1.35 12.26 -14.20
N ALA A 203 -1.42 13.47 -13.63
CA ALA A 203 -0.26 14.34 -13.42
C ALA A 203 0.80 13.67 -12.51
N LEU A 204 0.38 13.04 -11.40
CA LEU A 204 1.28 12.29 -10.51
C LEU A 204 1.98 11.13 -11.22
N MET A 205 1.27 10.40 -12.09
CA MET A 205 1.87 9.33 -12.87
C MET A 205 2.82 9.86 -13.95
N GLN A 206 2.43 10.87 -14.70
CA GLN A 206 3.24 11.44 -15.80
C GLN A 206 4.50 12.13 -15.28
N ARG A 207 4.39 12.87 -14.18
CA ARG A 207 5.47 13.64 -13.55
C ARG A 207 6.02 12.91 -12.31
N PHE A 208 6.12 11.58 -12.37
CA PHE A 208 6.50 10.69 -11.28
C PHE A 208 7.81 11.14 -10.58
N ALA A 209 8.85 11.40 -11.35
CA ALA A 209 10.14 11.87 -10.81
C ALA A 209 10.01 13.17 -10.01
N GLY A 210 9.05 14.05 -10.36
CA GLY A 210 8.87 15.34 -9.69
C GLY A 210 8.53 15.21 -8.19
N TRP A 211 7.61 14.34 -7.82
CA TRP A 211 7.26 14.12 -6.42
C TRP A 211 8.21 13.13 -5.73
N GLN A 212 8.68 12.09 -6.44
CA GLN A 212 9.56 11.07 -5.84
C GLN A 212 10.93 11.64 -5.46
N THR A 213 11.52 12.48 -6.31
CA THR A 213 12.81 13.13 -6.01
C THR A 213 12.71 14.02 -4.77
N LEU A 214 11.57 14.73 -4.58
CA LEU A 214 11.33 15.53 -3.39
C LEU A 214 11.24 14.67 -2.12
N ALA A 215 10.49 13.57 -2.19
CA ALA A 215 10.33 12.64 -1.07
C ALA A 215 11.63 11.90 -0.72
N ASP A 216 12.52 11.68 -1.69
CA ASP A 216 13.81 10.98 -1.55
C ASP A 216 13.70 9.64 -0.83
N CYS A 217 12.69 8.84 -1.21
CA CYS A 217 12.43 7.50 -0.71
C CYS A 217 11.95 6.58 -1.84
N PRO A 218 12.12 5.25 -1.72
CA PRO A 218 11.52 4.30 -2.64
C PRO A 218 9.99 4.44 -2.66
N ALA A 219 9.41 4.28 -3.86
CA ALA A 219 7.98 4.46 -4.07
C ALA A 219 7.22 3.13 -4.08
N LEU A 220 6.14 3.07 -3.30
CA LEU A 220 5.08 2.08 -3.41
C LEU A 220 3.91 2.68 -4.18
N ILE A 221 3.32 1.95 -5.13
CA ILE A 221 2.23 2.45 -5.97
C ILE A 221 1.04 1.50 -5.93
N GLY A 222 -0.09 2.03 -5.45
CA GLY A 222 -1.37 1.34 -5.42
C GLY A 222 -2.38 1.94 -6.40
N VAL A 223 -2.51 1.37 -7.61
CA VAL A 223 -3.48 1.82 -8.65
C VAL A 223 -4.49 0.75 -9.05
N SER A 224 -4.32 -0.48 -8.54
CA SER A 224 -5.09 -1.65 -8.94
C SER A 224 -6.58 -1.47 -8.70
N ARG A 225 -7.37 -1.65 -9.78
CA ARG A 225 -8.83 -1.58 -9.82
C ARG A 225 -9.44 -0.23 -9.39
N LYS A 226 -8.62 0.82 -9.21
CA LYS A 226 -9.08 2.14 -8.75
C LYS A 226 -9.96 2.85 -9.78
N THR A 227 -10.75 3.81 -9.30
CA THR A 227 -11.72 4.59 -10.11
C THR A 227 -11.06 5.27 -11.30
N MET A 228 -9.79 5.72 -11.17
CA MET A 228 -9.07 6.32 -12.29
C MET A 228 -8.96 5.36 -13.50
N ILE A 229 -8.76 4.05 -13.26
CA ILE A 229 -8.73 3.07 -14.35
C ILE A 229 -10.10 2.98 -15.01
N GLY A 230 -11.16 2.90 -14.21
CA GLY A 230 -12.53 2.88 -14.71
C GLY A 230 -12.90 4.09 -15.56
N LEU A 231 -12.50 5.30 -15.12
CA LEU A 231 -12.72 6.54 -15.87
C LEU A 231 -11.96 6.57 -17.21
N LEU A 232 -10.73 6.06 -17.24
CA LEU A 232 -9.92 5.99 -18.46
C LEU A 232 -10.40 4.94 -19.46
N THR A 233 -11.07 3.88 -19.01
CA THR A 233 -11.47 2.74 -19.83
C THR A 233 -12.98 2.63 -20.02
N ALA A 234 -13.77 3.53 -19.40
CA ALA A 234 -15.23 3.45 -19.29
C ALA A 234 -15.74 2.16 -18.61
N GLU A 235 -14.88 1.49 -17.78
CA GLU A 235 -15.23 0.26 -17.08
C GLU A 235 -15.74 0.57 -15.66
N THR A 236 -16.99 0.23 -15.40
CA THR A 236 -17.65 0.51 -14.12
C THR A 236 -17.40 -0.56 -13.06
N ASP A 237 -17.28 -1.85 -13.47
CA ASP A 237 -16.98 -2.94 -12.55
C ASP A 237 -15.48 -2.97 -12.20
N PRO A 238 -15.10 -2.75 -10.93
CA PRO A 238 -13.69 -2.83 -10.52
C PRO A 238 -13.02 -4.18 -10.83
N LYS A 239 -13.78 -5.28 -10.85
CA LYS A 239 -13.26 -6.62 -11.16
C LYS A 239 -12.86 -6.77 -12.63
N GLN A 240 -13.43 -5.98 -13.52
CA GLN A 240 -13.11 -5.98 -14.95
C GLN A 240 -11.96 -5.04 -15.33
N ARG A 241 -11.42 -4.27 -14.37
CA ARG A 241 -10.30 -3.31 -14.59
C ARG A 241 -8.93 -3.95 -14.58
N VAL A 242 -8.83 -5.27 -14.73
CA VAL A 242 -7.55 -6.02 -14.61
C VAL A 242 -6.52 -5.54 -15.64
N ALA A 243 -6.86 -5.52 -16.93
CA ALA A 243 -5.94 -5.10 -17.99
C ALA A 243 -5.41 -3.68 -17.77
N GLY A 244 -6.29 -2.72 -17.47
CA GLY A 244 -5.90 -1.34 -17.16
C GLY A 244 -5.04 -1.24 -15.89
N SER A 245 -5.32 -2.06 -14.88
CA SER A 245 -4.53 -2.11 -13.64
C SER A 245 -3.10 -2.61 -13.90
N VAL A 246 -2.94 -3.65 -14.71
CA VAL A 246 -1.62 -4.19 -15.11
C VAL A 246 -0.83 -3.15 -15.89
N VAL A 247 -1.45 -2.50 -16.89
CA VAL A 247 -0.78 -1.43 -17.67
C VAL A 247 -0.34 -0.28 -16.76
N ALA A 248 -1.18 0.14 -15.82
CA ALA A 248 -0.83 1.21 -14.87
C ALA A 248 0.29 0.80 -13.91
N ALA A 249 0.31 -0.45 -13.45
CA ALA A 249 1.40 -0.99 -12.62
C ALA A 249 2.74 -1.02 -13.40
N VAL A 250 2.73 -1.52 -14.64
CA VAL A 250 3.91 -1.51 -15.52
C VAL A 250 4.38 -0.07 -15.79
N ALA A 251 3.45 0.85 -16.06
CA ALA A 251 3.77 2.26 -16.26
C ALA A 251 4.40 2.92 -15.02
N ALA A 252 3.98 2.53 -13.81
CA ALA A 252 4.58 2.98 -12.57
C ALA A 252 6.01 2.44 -12.40
N VAL A 253 6.22 1.14 -12.64
CA VAL A 253 7.54 0.49 -12.59
C VAL A 253 8.51 1.11 -13.59
N ALA A 254 8.06 1.34 -14.82
CA ALA A 254 8.86 2.01 -15.85
C ALA A 254 9.30 3.43 -15.46
N ARG A 255 8.64 4.05 -14.48
CA ARG A 255 8.96 5.38 -13.92
C ARG A 255 9.75 5.34 -12.62
N GLY A 256 10.02 4.15 -12.08
CA GLY A 256 10.84 3.97 -10.88
C GLY A 256 10.06 3.55 -9.62
N ALA A 257 8.82 3.06 -9.74
CA ALA A 257 8.15 2.42 -8.61
C ALA A 257 8.92 1.17 -8.17
N ALA A 258 9.22 1.08 -6.88
CA ALA A 258 9.92 -0.06 -6.30
C ALA A 258 8.96 -1.20 -5.95
N ILE A 259 7.74 -0.86 -5.51
CA ILE A 259 6.69 -1.83 -5.17
C ILE A 259 5.38 -1.43 -5.85
N VAL A 260 4.65 -2.40 -6.38
CA VAL A 260 3.27 -2.24 -6.84
C VAL A 260 2.32 -3.05 -5.96
N ARG A 261 1.32 -2.38 -5.38
CA ARG A 261 0.30 -2.96 -4.50
C ARG A 261 -0.94 -3.30 -5.32
N VAL A 262 -1.27 -4.58 -5.45
CA VAL A 262 -2.24 -5.08 -6.44
C VAL A 262 -3.17 -6.17 -5.91
N HIS A 263 -4.36 -6.28 -6.51
CA HIS A 263 -5.28 -7.40 -6.32
C HIS A 263 -4.95 -8.57 -7.27
N ASP A 264 -4.52 -8.27 -8.49
CA ASP A 264 -4.35 -9.20 -9.61
C ASP A 264 -2.86 -9.53 -9.77
N VAL A 265 -2.33 -10.32 -8.80
CA VAL A 265 -0.89 -10.61 -8.70
C VAL A 265 -0.38 -11.34 -9.93
N ARG A 266 -1.06 -12.41 -10.36
CA ARG A 266 -0.66 -13.25 -11.50
C ARG A 266 -0.52 -12.43 -12.79
N GLU A 267 -1.54 -11.64 -13.11
CA GLU A 267 -1.57 -10.82 -14.31
C GLU A 267 -0.53 -9.70 -14.25
N THR A 268 -0.33 -9.13 -13.07
CA THR A 268 0.72 -8.12 -12.85
C THR A 268 2.11 -8.71 -13.00
N ARG A 269 2.36 -9.92 -12.44
CA ARG A 269 3.64 -10.63 -12.59
C ARG A 269 3.95 -10.90 -14.06
N GLN A 270 2.97 -11.41 -14.81
CA GLN A 270 3.12 -11.63 -16.25
C GLN A 270 3.42 -10.32 -17.00
N GLY A 271 2.69 -9.24 -16.68
CA GLY A 271 2.91 -7.93 -17.28
C GLY A 271 4.33 -7.39 -17.03
N LEU A 272 4.84 -7.53 -15.79
CA LEU A 272 6.20 -7.10 -15.44
C LEU A 272 7.27 -7.98 -16.11
N GLN A 273 7.05 -9.30 -16.23
CA GLN A 273 7.96 -10.20 -16.94
C GLN A 273 8.07 -9.84 -18.42
N VAL A 274 6.94 -9.61 -19.10
CA VAL A 274 6.91 -9.19 -20.50
C VAL A 274 7.60 -7.83 -20.65
N TRP A 275 7.31 -6.87 -19.77
CA TRP A 275 7.96 -5.56 -19.80
C TRP A 275 9.47 -5.66 -19.60
N ALA A 276 9.93 -6.49 -18.65
CA ALA A 276 11.37 -6.69 -18.41
C ALA A 276 12.09 -7.31 -19.60
N ALA A 277 11.41 -8.20 -20.34
CA ALA A 277 11.99 -8.86 -21.53
C ALA A 277 12.00 -7.95 -22.77
N LEU A 278 10.98 -7.10 -22.92
CA LEU A 278 10.78 -6.26 -24.13
C LEU A 278 11.13 -4.79 -23.89
N GLY A 279 11.10 -4.34 -22.64
CA GLY A 279 11.39 -2.96 -22.27
C GLY A 279 12.87 -2.66 -22.39
N THR A 280 13.22 -1.61 -23.12
CA THR A 280 14.54 -1.00 -22.99
C THR A 280 14.61 -0.37 -21.62
N ARG A 281 15.54 -0.81 -20.76
CA ARG A 281 15.89 -0.06 -19.54
C ARG A 281 16.29 1.35 -20.01
N VAL A 282 15.43 2.31 -19.80
CA VAL A 282 15.87 3.72 -19.85
C VAL A 282 16.74 3.87 -18.61
N LEU A 283 18.03 3.81 -18.84
CA LEU A 283 19.07 4.06 -17.85
C LEU A 283 19.03 5.50 -17.37
#